data_5a5d680d98fedb534ac322e6eca2c7ea
#
_entry.id   5a5d680d98fedb534ac322e6eca2c7ea
#
_cell.length_a   1.000
_cell.length_b   1.000
_cell.length_c   1.000
_cell.angle_alpha   90.00
_cell.angle_beta   90.00
_cell.angle_gamma   90.00
#
_symmetry.space_group_name_H-M   'P 1'
#
loop_
_entity.id
_entity.type
_entity.pdbx_description
1 polymer ?
#
loop_
_entity_poly.entity_id
_entity_poly.type
_entity_poly.pdbx_seq_one_letter_code
_entity_poly.pdbx_strand_id
1 'polypeptide(L)'
;MVGRAVLARLTADKNSAYAVVHILGRRAPELPAGAPSARLVSHVSKSLLEAQVPPADDMFIALGTTISVAGSQSAFRALDLDAVLALARAARAAGVRRLGVVSAMGADAGSQVFYNRVKGEMELAVSALGFDTVVIARPSLLDGERAALGQPTRRGEQLALKVMRVLKPLIPRNYQAISDTQVAKALVEAVLAGRPGVQILLSGQMQPR
;
A
#
# COMPACT_ATOMS: atom_id res chain seq x y z
N MET A 1 1.26 -2.13 -8.22
CA MET A 1 2.56 -1.50 -7.93
C MET A 1 2.98 -1.90 -6.51
N VAL A 2 2.67 -1.20 -5.44
CA VAL A 2 3.17 -1.53 -4.08
C VAL A 2 2.86 -2.96 -3.64
N GLY A 3 1.66 -3.50 -3.91
CA GLY A 3 1.33 -4.89 -3.55
C GLY A 3 2.22 -5.94 -4.23
N ARG A 4 2.60 -5.73 -5.50
CA ARG A 4 3.58 -6.59 -6.18
C ARG A 4 4.97 -6.47 -5.56
N ALA A 5 5.39 -5.27 -5.18
CA ALA A 5 6.66 -5.04 -4.52
C ALA A 5 6.70 -5.67 -3.12
N VAL A 6 5.59 -5.60 -2.36
CA VAL A 6 5.44 -6.32 -1.09
C VAL A 6 5.57 -7.83 -1.32
N LEU A 7 4.82 -8.40 -2.27
CA LEU A 7 4.90 -9.81 -2.60
C LEU A 7 6.32 -10.23 -2.96
N ALA A 8 6.99 -9.48 -3.85
CA ALA A 8 8.37 -9.74 -4.23
C ALA A 8 9.30 -9.72 -3.00
N ARG A 9 9.11 -8.75 -2.08
CA ARG A 9 9.91 -8.66 -0.84
C ARG A 9 9.69 -9.85 0.09
N LEU A 10 8.44 -10.31 0.24
CA LEU A 10 8.09 -11.45 1.09
C LEU A 10 8.64 -12.78 0.56
N THR A 11 8.90 -12.88 -0.75
CA THR A 11 9.29 -14.12 -1.42
C THR A 11 10.74 -14.16 -1.90
N ALA A 12 11.44 -13.03 -1.94
CA ALA A 12 12.80 -12.93 -2.50
C ALA A 12 13.90 -13.46 -1.59
N ASP A 13 13.68 -13.50 -0.29
CA ASP A 13 14.72 -13.86 0.69
C ASP A 13 14.66 -15.36 1.00
N LYS A 14 15.81 -16.06 0.87
CA LYS A 14 15.95 -17.47 1.28
C LYS A 14 15.69 -17.66 2.79
N ASN A 15 15.87 -16.61 3.58
CA ASN A 15 15.55 -16.55 5.00
C ASN A 15 14.25 -15.77 5.24
N SER A 16 13.25 -15.90 4.36
CA SER A 16 11.96 -15.24 4.54
C SER A 16 11.39 -15.51 5.94
N ALA A 17 10.92 -14.45 6.58
CA ALA A 17 10.21 -14.57 7.87
C ALA A 17 8.87 -15.33 7.75
N TYR A 18 8.43 -15.61 6.51
CA TYR A 18 7.13 -16.22 6.23
C TYR A 18 7.30 -17.58 5.53
N ALA A 19 6.75 -18.63 6.14
CA ALA A 19 6.71 -19.97 5.56
C ALA A 19 5.65 -20.08 4.45
N VAL A 20 4.54 -19.36 4.61
CA VAL A 20 3.41 -19.32 3.65
C VAL A 20 3.00 -17.87 3.42
N VAL A 21 2.75 -17.51 2.17
CA VAL A 21 2.19 -16.22 1.77
C VAL A 21 0.87 -16.45 1.03
N HIS A 22 -0.22 -15.99 1.63
CA HIS A 22 -1.54 -15.97 1.02
C HIS A 22 -1.73 -14.69 0.23
N ILE A 23 -2.18 -14.81 -1.02
CA ILE A 23 -2.40 -13.68 -1.91
C ILE A 23 -3.90 -13.58 -2.19
N LEU A 24 -4.51 -12.48 -1.73
CA LEU A 24 -5.93 -12.21 -1.96
C LEU A 24 -6.09 -11.16 -3.05
N GLY A 25 -6.93 -11.43 -4.03
CA GLY A 25 -7.17 -10.49 -5.13
C GLY A 25 -8.39 -10.85 -5.97
N ARG A 26 -8.79 -9.94 -6.84
CA ARG A 26 -9.86 -10.18 -7.83
C ARG A 26 -9.38 -10.97 -9.05
N ARG A 27 -8.09 -11.12 -9.20
CA ARG A 27 -7.41 -11.87 -10.29
C ARG A 27 -6.23 -12.62 -9.70
N ALA A 28 -5.86 -13.72 -10.34
CA ALA A 28 -4.62 -14.39 -10.01
C ALA A 28 -3.43 -13.43 -10.19
N PRO A 29 -2.50 -13.36 -9.23
CA PRO A 29 -1.35 -12.49 -9.34
C PRO A 29 -0.37 -13.02 -10.39
N GLU A 30 0.31 -12.10 -11.09
CA GLU A 30 1.55 -12.44 -11.79
C GLU A 30 2.64 -12.61 -10.72
N LEU A 31 3.19 -13.83 -10.66
CA LEU A 31 4.22 -14.13 -9.68
C LEU A 31 5.57 -13.55 -10.14
N PRO A 32 6.42 -13.09 -9.21
CA PRO A 32 7.78 -12.68 -9.52
C PRO A 32 8.56 -13.81 -10.19
N ALA A 33 9.44 -13.48 -11.14
CA ALA A 33 10.36 -14.47 -11.72
C ALA A 33 11.32 -14.98 -10.63
N GLY A 34 11.52 -16.30 -10.59
CA GLY A 34 12.39 -17.00 -9.64
C GLY A 34 11.61 -17.95 -8.73
N ALA A 35 12.33 -18.87 -8.09
CA ALA A 35 11.72 -19.79 -7.11
C ALA A 35 11.48 -19.04 -5.79
N PRO A 36 10.23 -18.90 -5.34
CA PRO A 36 9.94 -18.24 -4.07
C PRO A 36 10.44 -19.10 -2.90
N SER A 37 10.99 -18.44 -1.88
CA SER A 37 11.40 -19.10 -0.63
C SER A 37 10.21 -19.50 0.24
N ALA A 38 9.06 -18.83 0.08
CA ALA A 38 7.83 -19.12 0.78
C ALA A 38 6.81 -19.84 -0.13
N ARG A 39 5.99 -20.70 0.45
CA ARG A 39 4.85 -21.29 -0.25
C ARG A 39 3.81 -20.24 -0.58
N LEU A 40 3.44 -20.10 -1.85
CA LEU A 40 2.44 -19.15 -2.31
C LEU A 40 1.08 -19.84 -2.45
N VAL A 41 0.03 -19.24 -1.87
CA VAL A 41 -1.36 -19.71 -1.99
C VAL A 41 -2.21 -18.54 -2.49
N SER A 42 -2.80 -18.69 -3.67
CA SER A 42 -3.61 -17.64 -4.29
C SER A 42 -5.10 -17.85 -4.00
N HIS A 43 -5.76 -16.80 -3.54
CA HIS A 43 -7.20 -16.73 -3.29
C HIS A 43 -7.83 -15.69 -4.20
N VAL A 44 -8.61 -16.12 -5.18
CA VAL A 44 -9.30 -15.23 -6.10
C VAL A 44 -10.75 -15.07 -5.65
N SER A 45 -11.16 -13.84 -5.35
CA SER A 45 -12.53 -13.51 -4.97
C SER A 45 -13.11 -12.46 -5.91
N LYS A 46 -14.36 -12.65 -6.36
CA LYS A 46 -15.06 -11.66 -7.18
C LYS A 46 -15.33 -10.37 -6.40
N SER A 47 -15.59 -10.49 -5.09
CA SER A 47 -15.83 -9.37 -4.18
C SER A 47 -14.81 -9.38 -3.05
N LEU A 48 -14.07 -8.28 -2.87
CA LEU A 48 -13.15 -8.12 -1.74
C LEU A 48 -13.89 -7.80 -0.43
N LEU A 49 -15.15 -7.36 -0.51
CA LEU A 49 -15.99 -7.11 0.66
C LEU A 49 -16.38 -8.41 1.38
N GLU A 50 -16.42 -9.52 0.64
CA GLU A 50 -16.83 -10.84 1.12
C GLU A 50 -15.68 -11.85 1.11
N ALA A 51 -14.47 -11.38 0.86
CA ALA A 51 -13.30 -12.25 0.76
C ALA A 51 -12.98 -12.88 2.11
N GLN A 52 -12.86 -14.20 2.12
CA GLN A 52 -12.39 -14.93 3.29
C GLN A 52 -10.88 -14.74 3.43
N VAL A 53 -10.45 -14.36 4.62
CA VAL A 53 -9.03 -14.21 4.96
C VAL A 53 -8.59 -15.47 5.71
N PRO A 54 -7.60 -16.20 5.23
CA PRO A 54 -7.05 -17.35 5.93
C PRO A 54 -6.32 -16.90 7.22
N PRO A 55 -6.19 -17.79 8.22
CA PRO A 55 -5.37 -17.51 9.40
C PRO A 55 -3.93 -17.17 8.99
N ALA A 56 -3.40 -16.09 9.57
CA ALA A 56 -2.04 -15.62 9.35
C ALA A 56 -1.57 -14.76 10.54
N ASP A 57 -0.27 -14.54 10.66
CA ASP A 57 0.30 -13.65 11.68
C ASP A 57 0.16 -12.18 11.28
N ASP A 58 0.39 -11.90 9.98
CA ASP A 58 0.49 -10.56 9.43
C ASP A 58 -0.40 -10.40 8.19
N MET A 59 -0.91 -9.19 7.98
CA MET A 59 -1.60 -8.82 6.75
C MET A 59 -1.03 -7.53 6.17
N PHE A 60 -0.90 -7.51 4.84
CA PHE A 60 -0.51 -6.33 4.08
C PHE A 60 -1.64 -5.96 3.12
N ILE A 61 -2.20 -4.77 3.28
CA ILE A 61 -3.24 -4.24 2.39
C ILE A 61 -2.65 -3.13 1.54
N ALA A 62 -2.46 -3.42 0.25
CA ALA A 62 -1.97 -2.46 -0.73
C ALA A 62 -3.03 -2.22 -1.83
N LEU A 63 -4.29 -2.15 -1.41
CA LEU A 63 -5.39 -1.73 -2.26
C LEU A 63 -5.34 -0.21 -2.42
N GLY A 64 -5.73 0.25 -3.58
CA GLY A 64 -5.84 1.67 -3.86
C GLY A 64 -6.09 1.92 -5.34
N THR A 65 -6.79 3.01 -5.61
CA THR A 65 -7.05 3.49 -6.96
C THR A 65 -6.99 5.02 -6.97
N THR A 66 -7.21 5.62 -8.12
CA THR A 66 -7.49 7.05 -8.21
C THR A 66 -8.97 7.26 -8.54
N ILE A 67 -9.52 8.44 -8.24
CA ILE A 67 -10.92 8.76 -8.56
C ILE A 67 -11.16 8.60 -10.07
N SER A 68 -10.19 9.01 -10.89
CA SER A 68 -10.23 8.89 -12.35
C SER A 68 -10.31 7.43 -12.81
N VAL A 69 -9.53 6.52 -12.20
CA VAL A 69 -9.55 5.08 -12.53
C VAL A 69 -10.79 4.39 -11.96
N ALA A 70 -11.26 4.81 -10.79
CA ALA A 70 -12.49 4.29 -10.18
C ALA A 70 -13.74 4.72 -10.96
N GLY A 71 -13.70 5.84 -11.67
CA GLY A 71 -14.79 6.40 -12.44
C GLY A 71 -15.77 7.28 -11.64
N SER A 72 -15.79 7.15 -10.31
CA SER A 72 -16.62 7.99 -9.43
C SER A 72 -16.05 8.06 -8.02
N GLN A 73 -16.52 9.06 -7.23
CA GLN A 73 -16.19 9.18 -5.82
C GLN A 73 -16.73 8.00 -4.99
N SER A 74 -17.92 7.51 -5.31
CA SER A 74 -18.51 6.36 -4.63
C SER A 74 -17.71 5.07 -4.88
N ALA A 75 -17.30 4.82 -6.13
CA ALA A 75 -16.46 3.68 -6.48
C ALA A 75 -15.05 3.77 -5.85
N PHE A 76 -14.50 4.97 -5.76
CA PHE A 76 -13.24 5.21 -5.04
C PHE A 76 -13.41 4.85 -3.55
N ARG A 77 -14.45 5.36 -2.87
CA ARG A 77 -14.72 5.07 -1.46
C ARG A 77 -14.92 3.57 -1.23
N ALA A 78 -15.70 2.90 -2.08
CA ALA A 78 -15.95 1.47 -1.98
C ALA A 78 -14.64 0.63 -2.02
N LEU A 79 -13.63 1.05 -2.80
CA LEU A 79 -12.36 0.34 -2.89
C LEU A 79 -11.35 0.78 -1.82
N ASP A 80 -11.18 2.09 -1.63
CA ASP A 80 -10.12 2.66 -0.79
C ASP A 80 -10.47 2.79 0.69
N LEU A 81 -11.75 2.60 1.05
CA LEU A 81 -12.23 2.54 2.43
C LEU A 81 -12.94 1.22 2.71
N ASP A 82 -14.08 0.95 2.03
CA ASP A 82 -14.97 -0.12 2.46
C ASP A 82 -14.33 -1.51 2.27
N ALA A 83 -13.68 -1.77 1.12
CA ALA A 83 -12.98 -3.02 0.87
C ALA A 83 -11.75 -3.19 1.77
N VAL A 84 -10.97 -2.12 2.01
CA VAL A 84 -9.83 -2.15 2.95
C VAL A 84 -10.31 -2.53 4.35
N LEU A 85 -11.40 -1.91 4.80
CA LEU A 85 -11.95 -2.14 6.14
C LEU A 85 -12.56 -3.54 6.29
N ALA A 86 -13.25 -4.03 5.25
CA ALA A 86 -13.79 -5.39 5.24
C ALA A 86 -12.68 -6.44 5.37
N LEU A 87 -11.61 -6.31 4.58
CA LEU A 87 -10.46 -7.19 4.64
C LEU A 87 -9.73 -7.11 5.99
N ALA A 88 -9.55 -5.92 6.54
CA ALA A 88 -8.90 -5.74 7.83
C ALA A 88 -9.73 -6.37 8.97
N ARG A 89 -11.05 -6.22 8.95
CA ARG A 89 -11.96 -6.89 9.91
C ARG A 89 -11.90 -8.41 9.79
N ALA A 90 -11.96 -8.94 8.57
CA ALA A 90 -11.84 -10.37 8.33
C ALA A 90 -10.49 -10.92 8.79
N ALA A 91 -9.39 -10.20 8.54
CA ALA A 91 -8.06 -10.54 9.02
C ALA A 91 -8.00 -10.58 10.55
N ARG A 92 -8.53 -9.55 11.21
CA ARG A 92 -8.56 -9.52 12.69
C ARG A 92 -9.36 -10.67 13.28
N ALA A 93 -10.50 -11.00 12.67
CA ALA A 93 -11.33 -12.15 13.06
C ALA A 93 -10.62 -13.49 12.81
N ALA A 94 -9.78 -13.59 11.78
CA ALA A 94 -8.95 -14.76 11.49
C ALA A 94 -7.70 -14.87 12.37
N GLY A 95 -7.49 -13.96 13.33
CA GLY A 95 -6.38 -14.02 14.29
C GLY A 95 -5.13 -13.22 13.89
N VAL A 96 -5.17 -12.48 12.79
CA VAL A 96 -4.05 -11.60 12.39
C VAL A 96 -3.78 -10.55 13.48
N ARG A 97 -2.52 -10.43 13.86
CA ARG A 97 -2.09 -9.54 14.94
C ARG A 97 -1.45 -8.25 14.44
N ARG A 98 -0.80 -8.27 13.28
CA ARG A 98 -0.08 -7.12 12.73
C ARG A 98 -0.60 -6.77 11.34
N LEU A 99 -0.92 -5.49 11.15
CA LEU A 99 -1.47 -4.96 9.90
C LEU A 99 -0.53 -3.92 9.30
N GLY A 100 -0.16 -4.10 8.05
CA GLY A 100 0.46 -3.08 7.21
C GLY A 100 -0.52 -2.57 6.16
N VAL A 101 -0.75 -1.26 6.07
CA VAL A 101 -1.67 -0.70 5.08
C VAL A 101 -1.03 0.47 4.33
N VAL A 102 -1.31 0.55 3.03
CA VAL A 102 -0.86 1.66 2.17
C VAL A 102 -1.96 2.71 2.10
N SER A 103 -1.63 3.91 2.58
CA SER A 103 -2.44 5.12 2.52
C SER A 103 -1.84 6.12 1.53
N ALA A 104 -1.89 7.40 1.81
CA ALA A 104 -1.31 8.45 0.98
C ALA A 104 -0.87 9.65 1.83
N MET A 105 0.11 10.42 1.33
CA MET A 105 0.42 11.73 1.90
C MET A 105 -0.81 12.63 1.87
N GLY A 106 -1.00 13.39 2.96
CA GLY A 106 -2.15 14.27 3.13
C GLY A 106 -3.44 13.58 3.59
N ALA A 107 -3.41 12.27 3.92
CA ALA A 107 -4.54 11.57 4.52
C ALA A 107 -4.96 12.26 5.83
N ASP A 108 -6.23 12.71 5.86
CA ASP A 108 -6.81 13.44 6.98
C ASP A 108 -8.35 13.35 6.91
N ALA A 109 -8.99 12.76 7.91
CA ALA A 109 -10.45 12.59 7.95
C ALA A 109 -11.22 13.92 8.01
N GLY A 110 -10.59 15.01 8.46
CA GLY A 110 -11.16 16.37 8.46
C GLY A 110 -10.94 17.14 7.16
N SER A 111 -10.24 16.57 6.17
CA SER A 111 -9.88 17.28 4.95
C SER A 111 -11.09 17.64 4.09
N GLN A 112 -11.08 18.84 3.51
CA GLN A 112 -12.04 19.26 2.48
C GLN A 112 -11.79 18.55 1.14
N VAL A 113 -10.56 18.04 0.92
CA VAL A 113 -10.22 17.26 -0.27
C VAL A 113 -10.74 15.84 -0.09
N PHE A 114 -11.70 15.44 -0.93
CA PHE A 114 -12.39 14.14 -0.85
C PHE A 114 -11.41 12.95 -0.77
N TYR A 115 -10.38 12.92 -1.61
CA TYR A 115 -9.36 11.87 -1.61
C TYR A 115 -8.67 11.74 -0.25
N ASN A 116 -8.19 12.85 0.30
CA ASN A 116 -7.48 12.89 1.58
C ASN A 116 -8.41 12.50 2.74
N ARG A 117 -9.67 12.93 2.68
CA ARG A 117 -10.68 12.60 3.68
C ARG A 117 -10.96 11.10 3.73
N VAL A 118 -11.20 10.46 2.57
CA VAL A 118 -11.45 9.01 2.50
C VAL A 118 -10.24 8.22 3.01
N LYS A 119 -9.01 8.64 2.65
CA LYS A 119 -7.79 8.00 3.17
C LYS A 119 -7.66 8.18 4.69
N GLY A 120 -7.95 9.37 5.21
CA GLY A 120 -7.94 9.62 6.66
C GLY A 120 -8.99 8.81 7.41
N GLU A 121 -10.22 8.71 6.88
CA GLU A 121 -11.28 7.88 7.44
C GLU A 121 -10.88 6.40 7.46
N MET A 122 -10.25 5.90 6.41
CA MET A 122 -9.71 4.54 6.33
C MET A 122 -8.67 4.29 7.42
N GLU A 123 -7.72 5.21 7.60
CA GLU A 123 -6.67 5.10 8.62
C GLU A 123 -7.24 5.07 10.03
N LEU A 124 -8.19 5.96 10.36
CA LEU A 124 -8.87 5.95 11.65
C LEU A 124 -9.60 4.64 11.89
N ALA A 125 -10.34 4.17 10.87
CA ALA A 125 -11.12 2.94 10.99
C ALA A 125 -10.25 1.70 11.20
N VAL A 126 -9.15 1.52 10.46
CA VAL A 126 -8.25 0.36 10.64
C VAL A 126 -7.49 0.43 11.95
N SER A 127 -7.14 1.64 12.42
CA SER A 127 -6.45 1.84 13.70
C SER A 127 -7.32 1.44 14.91
N ALA A 128 -8.64 1.49 14.78
CA ALA A 128 -9.60 1.14 15.83
C ALA A 128 -9.95 -0.36 15.90
N LEU A 129 -9.41 -1.22 14.98
CA LEU A 129 -9.77 -2.64 14.91
C LEU A 129 -9.10 -3.53 15.98
N GLY A 130 -8.20 -2.99 16.78
CA GLY A 130 -7.56 -3.73 17.89
C GLY A 130 -6.47 -4.71 17.45
N PHE A 131 -5.76 -4.43 16.35
CA PHE A 131 -4.50 -5.11 16.04
C PHE A 131 -3.42 -4.74 17.06
N ASP A 132 -2.50 -5.67 17.35
CA ASP A 132 -1.38 -5.39 18.23
C ASP A 132 -0.44 -4.33 17.63
N THR A 133 -0.26 -4.38 16.30
CA THR A 133 0.54 -3.43 15.51
C THR A 133 -0.23 -3.01 14.26
N VAL A 134 -0.31 -1.71 14.01
CA VAL A 134 -0.79 -1.15 12.74
C VAL A 134 0.29 -0.25 12.16
N VAL A 135 0.75 -0.55 10.95
CA VAL A 135 1.70 0.28 10.22
C VAL A 135 1.00 0.90 9.00
N ILE A 136 0.94 2.21 8.97
CA ILE A 136 0.32 2.99 7.89
C ILE A 136 1.41 3.66 7.08
N ALA A 137 1.61 3.23 5.84
CA ALA A 137 2.52 3.89 4.92
C ALA A 137 1.81 5.02 4.18
N ARG A 138 2.31 6.25 4.31
CA ARG A 138 1.84 7.45 3.58
C ARG A 138 2.86 7.83 2.50
N PRO A 139 2.92 7.11 1.37
CA PRO A 139 3.78 7.50 0.27
C PRO A 139 3.32 8.84 -0.33
N SER A 140 4.27 9.59 -0.86
CA SER A 140 4.02 10.68 -1.78
C SER A 140 3.70 10.13 -3.18
N LEU A 141 4.03 10.86 -4.23
CA LEU A 141 3.87 10.38 -5.60
C LEU A 141 4.73 9.13 -5.85
N LEU A 142 4.11 8.02 -6.24
CA LEU A 142 4.83 6.79 -6.60
C LEU A 142 5.51 6.94 -7.96
N ASP A 143 6.83 6.63 -8.00
CA ASP A 143 7.55 6.52 -9.27
C ASP A 143 6.96 5.36 -10.10
N GLY A 144 6.51 5.65 -11.33
CA GLY A 144 5.90 4.67 -12.23
C GLY A 144 4.39 4.87 -12.46
N GLU A 145 3.66 5.59 -11.61
CA GLU A 145 2.25 5.92 -11.90
C GLU A 145 2.08 6.80 -13.14
N ARG A 146 3.06 7.62 -13.46
CA ARG A 146 3.04 8.48 -14.65
C ARG A 146 3.06 7.69 -15.96
N ALA A 147 3.80 6.59 -16.02
CA ALA A 147 3.82 5.71 -17.19
C ALA A 147 2.52 4.91 -17.35
N ALA A 148 1.86 4.56 -16.23
CA ALA A 148 0.61 3.81 -16.23
C ALA A 148 -0.62 4.65 -16.59
N LEU A 149 -0.54 5.98 -16.46
CA LEU A 149 -1.64 6.90 -16.78
C LEU A 149 -1.78 7.20 -18.27
N GLY A 150 -0.95 6.61 -19.15
CA GLY A 150 -1.10 6.67 -20.60
C GLY A 150 -1.13 8.08 -21.21
N GLN A 151 -0.62 9.09 -20.48
CA GLN A 151 -0.59 10.46 -20.99
C GLN A 151 0.58 10.64 -21.96
N PRO A 152 0.34 11.13 -23.18
CA PRO A 152 1.42 11.36 -24.13
C PRO A 152 2.38 12.41 -23.56
N THR A 153 3.66 12.07 -23.55
CA THR A 153 4.76 12.97 -23.16
C THR A 153 4.76 14.23 -24.04
N ARG A 154 4.27 15.33 -23.52
CA ARG A 154 4.39 16.63 -24.18
C ARG A 154 5.83 17.12 -24.06
N ARG A 155 6.37 17.72 -25.15
CA ARG A 155 7.76 18.24 -25.18
C ARG A 155 8.14 19.16 -24.00
N GLY A 156 7.18 19.83 -23.35
CA GLY A 156 7.38 20.59 -22.13
C GLY A 156 7.60 19.76 -20.85
N GLU A 157 7.18 18.50 -20.84
CA GLU A 157 7.25 17.62 -19.66
C GLU A 157 8.69 17.15 -19.38
N GLN A 158 9.50 16.94 -20.42
CA GLN A 158 10.92 16.61 -20.26
C GLN A 158 11.72 17.77 -19.64
N LEU A 159 11.36 19.01 -19.97
CA LEU A 159 11.96 20.19 -19.37
C LEU A 159 11.51 20.31 -17.89
N ALA A 160 10.24 20.11 -17.61
CA ALA A 160 9.72 20.09 -16.23
C ALA A 160 10.37 19.00 -15.37
N LEU A 161 10.59 17.80 -15.92
CA LEU A 161 11.29 16.71 -15.22
C LEU A 161 12.77 17.05 -14.96
N LYS A 162 13.44 17.71 -15.88
CA LYS A 162 14.83 18.21 -15.66
C LYS A 162 14.87 19.29 -14.58
N VAL A 163 13.94 20.25 -14.61
CA VAL A 163 13.82 21.30 -13.60
C VAL A 163 13.49 20.70 -12.23
N MET A 164 12.53 19.74 -12.16
CA MET A 164 12.21 19.02 -10.93
C MET A 164 13.40 18.23 -10.39
N ARG A 165 14.24 17.66 -11.26
CA ARG A 165 15.46 16.94 -10.83
C ARG A 165 16.49 17.90 -10.21
N VAL A 166 16.65 19.08 -10.77
CA VAL A 166 17.56 20.13 -10.22
C VAL A 166 17.01 20.71 -8.92
N LEU A 167 15.69 20.88 -8.82
CA LEU A 167 15.02 21.39 -7.62
C LEU A 167 14.81 20.32 -6.54
N LYS A 168 15.10 19.05 -6.82
CA LYS A 168 14.92 17.94 -5.87
C LYS A 168 15.48 18.22 -4.46
N PRO A 169 16.68 18.84 -4.30
CA PRO A 169 17.22 19.16 -2.98
C PRO A 169 16.38 20.18 -2.19
N LEU A 170 15.62 21.02 -2.89
CA LEU A 170 14.76 22.06 -2.29
C LEU A 170 13.36 21.53 -1.93
N ILE A 171 12.97 20.35 -2.47
CA ILE A 171 11.69 19.72 -2.16
C ILE A 171 11.84 18.93 -0.87
N PRO A 172 11.02 19.19 0.18
CA PRO A 172 11.07 18.39 1.40
C PRO A 172 10.89 16.90 1.09
N ARG A 173 11.66 16.04 1.76
CA ARG A 173 11.72 14.59 1.48
C ARG A 173 10.35 13.91 1.45
N ASN A 174 9.41 14.38 2.27
CA ASN A 174 8.05 13.86 2.30
C ASN A 174 7.26 14.07 1.00
N TYR A 175 7.66 15.01 0.14
CA TYR A 175 7.00 15.34 -1.13
C TYR A 175 7.80 14.88 -2.35
N GLN A 176 8.99 14.32 -2.14
CA GLN A 176 9.76 13.73 -3.23
C GLN A 176 9.12 12.41 -3.65
N ALA A 177 9.17 12.11 -4.97
CA ALA A 177 8.69 10.83 -5.49
C ALA A 177 9.43 9.66 -4.83
N ILE A 178 8.71 8.57 -4.59
CA ILE A 178 9.21 7.36 -3.93
C ILE A 178 8.87 6.14 -4.78
N SER A 179 9.75 5.14 -4.84
CA SER A 179 9.48 3.90 -5.54
C SER A 179 8.56 2.97 -4.72
N ASP A 180 7.80 2.14 -5.40
CA ASP A 180 6.98 1.10 -4.79
C ASP A 180 7.81 0.09 -3.99
N THR A 181 9.05 -0.18 -4.41
CA THR A 181 9.98 -1.06 -3.70
C THR A 181 10.46 -0.46 -2.37
N GLN A 182 10.67 0.85 -2.30
CA GLN A 182 11.02 1.54 -1.05
C GLN A 182 9.86 1.52 -0.06
N VAL A 183 8.63 1.78 -0.54
CA VAL A 183 7.42 1.68 0.29
C VAL A 183 7.24 0.27 0.81
N ALA A 184 7.35 -0.75 -0.06
CA ALA A 184 7.20 -2.14 0.31
C ALA A 184 8.26 -2.57 1.35
N LYS A 185 9.53 -2.19 1.14
CA LYS A 185 10.61 -2.48 2.08
C LYS A 185 10.30 -1.92 3.47
N ALA A 186 10.02 -0.61 3.55
CA ALA A 186 9.77 0.05 4.82
C ALA A 186 8.53 -0.49 5.54
N LEU A 187 7.46 -0.77 4.79
CA LEU A 187 6.23 -1.32 5.33
C LEU A 187 6.45 -2.72 5.93
N VAL A 188 7.11 -3.63 5.18
CA VAL A 188 7.38 -5.00 5.64
C VAL A 188 8.30 -4.99 6.85
N GLU A 189 9.38 -4.21 6.83
CA GLU A 189 10.32 -4.11 7.95
C GLU A 189 9.65 -3.56 9.22
N ALA A 190 8.77 -2.57 9.11
CA ALA A 190 8.06 -2.01 10.25
C ALA A 190 7.01 -2.97 10.83
N VAL A 191 6.29 -3.73 9.98
CA VAL A 191 5.36 -4.77 10.44
C VAL A 191 6.11 -5.90 11.15
N LEU A 192 7.22 -6.37 10.58
CA LEU A 192 8.07 -7.40 11.21
C LEU A 192 8.68 -6.95 12.53
N ALA A 193 9.01 -5.66 12.66
CA ALA A 193 9.51 -5.09 13.92
C ALA A 193 8.48 -5.20 15.07
N GLY A 194 7.19 -5.32 14.74
CA GLY A 194 6.12 -5.64 15.68
C GLY A 194 5.94 -4.63 16.82
N ARG A 195 6.27 -3.36 16.59
CA ARG A 195 6.12 -2.34 17.64
C ARG A 195 4.63 -2.12 17.93
N PRO A 196 4.20 -2.23 19.20
CA PRO A 196 2.80 -2.10 19.56
C PRO A 196 2.21 -0.74 19.19
N GLY A 197 0.91 -0.73 18.85
CA GLY A 197 0.16 0.46 18.53
C GLY A 197 0.22 0.86 17.06
N VAL A 198 -0.14 2.12 16.78
CA VAL A 198 -0.23 2.66 15.42
C VAL A 198 1.04 3.42 15.06
N GLN A 199 1.64 3.07 13.95
CA GLN A 199 2.81 3.76 13.38
C GLN A 199 2.47 4.32 12.01
N ILE A 200 2.77 5.60 11.78
CA ILE A 200 2.63 6.24 10.46
C ILE A 200 4.03 6.46 9.89
N LEU A 201 4.29 5.88 8.72
CA LEU A 201 5.51 6.06 7.95
C LEU A 201 5.28 7.12 6.87
N LEU A 202 5.86 8.30 7.05
CA LEU A 202 5.83 9.34 6.02
C LEU A 202 6.79 9.02 4.87
N SER A 203 6.52 9.55 3.68
CA SER A 203 7.30 9.27 2.46
C SER A 203 8.81 9.45 2.66
N GLY A 204 9.23 10.55 3.29
CA GLY A 204 10.65 10.82 3.55
C GLY A 204 11.33 9.83 4.50
N GLN A 205 10.57 9.18 5.39
CA GLN A 205 11.08 8.15 6.31
C GLN A 205 11.30 6.80 5.62
N MET A 206 10.58 6.55 4.52
CA MET A 206 10.69 5.32 3.73
C MET A 206 11.77 5.38 2.66
N GLN A 207 12.37 6.56 2.45
CA GLN A 207 13.48 6.77 1.49
C GLN A 207 14.83 6.49 2.16
N PRO A 208 15.84 5.98 1.43
CA PRO A 208 17.19 5.81 1.95
C PRO A 208 17.74 7.15 2.47
N ARG A 209 18.56 7.07 3.52
CA ARG A 209 19.30 8.22 4.06
C ARG A 209 20.45 8.59 3.14
#